data_2cec0fc527a74534e30846e41b0fa29d
#
_entry.id   2cec0fc527a74534e30846e41b0fa29d
#
_cell.length_a   1.000
_cell.length_b   1.000
_cell.length_c   1.000
_cell.angle_alpha   90.00
_cell.angle_beta   90.00
_cell.angle_gamma   90.00
#
_symmetry.space_group_name_H-M   'P 1'
#
loop_
_entity.id
_entity.type
_entity.pdbx_description
1 polymer ?
#
loop_
_entity_poly.entity_id
_entity_poly.type
_entity_poly.pdbx_seq_one_letter_code
_entity_poly.pdbx_strand_id
1 'polypeptide(L)'
;MTRSAGLGTGGSHAPRRTVVAWVLGSAGLAAYNWWLLVPLKPGLMTSPNELFSNLEVSGQPYATAMQHADLAAGLLLIAAFWAAGHGTSRAARREWLSMLVFAAAGALGGLFPEVCADGVNAVCRRQEYRFELPASQYIHMAAGILEFAAITAALLYARRRTRHEPTLPAAAYRALAVAALVAYPLLGAAYLFDRFGGIMEAVFFTGFAVMVITQLAERSAVARAASRDVPRIRQYYRV
;
A
#
# COMPACT_ATOMS: atom_id res chain seq x y z
N MET A 1 22.93 24.94 -42.31
CA MET A 1 21.85 24.88 -41.31
C MET A 1 22.25 23.89 -40.21
N THR A 2 22.92 24.37 -39.17
CA THR A 2 23.42 23.60 -38.02
C THR A 2 22.31 23.52 -36.98
N ARG A 3 21.74 22.33 -36.75
CA ARG A 3 20.81 22.05 -35.64
C ARG A 3 21.62 22.02 -34.33
N SER A 4 21.44 23.04 -33.49
CA SER A 4 21.87 23.02 -32.10
C SER A 4 21.11 21.93 -31.35
N ALA A 5 21.79 20.82 -31.01
CA ALA A 5 21.27 19.84 -30.09
C ALA A 5 21.25 20.46 -28.69
N GLY A 6 20.06 20.80 -28.22
CA GLY A 6 19.83 21.26 -26.86
C GLY A 6 20.24 20.19 -25.85
N LEU A 7 21.36 20.41 -25.16
CA LEU A 7 21.82 19.61 -24.03
C LEU A 7 20.82 19.77 -22.88
N GLY A 8 19.90 18.81 -22.79
CA GLY A 8 18.92 18.74 -21.72
C GLY A 8 19.59 18.58 -20.34
N THR A 9 19.32 19.48 -19.43
CA THR A 9 19.78 19.56 -18.04
C THR A 9 19.15 18.47 -17.13
N GLY A 10 19.00 17.23 -17.61
CA GLY A 10 18.27 16.14 -16.94
C GLY A 10 18.99 15.45 -15.77
N GLY A 11 20.23 15.84 -15.41
CA GLY A 11 21.10 15.02 -14.55
C GLY A 11 20.92 15.13 -13.03
N SER A 12 20.28 16.16 -12.48
CA SER A 12 20.30 16.41 -11.02
C SER A 12 19.01 16.04 -10.25
N HIS A 13 17.93 15.70 -10.94
CA HIS A 13 16.63 15.50 -10.29
C HIS A 13 16.35 14.04 -9.81
N ALA A 14 17.02 13.05 -10.37
CA ALA A 14 16.79 11.65 -10.04
C ALA A 14 17.07 11.29 -8.55
N PRO A 15 18.21 11.68 -7.95
CA PRO A 15 18.49 11.35 -6.55
C PRO A 15 17.51 12.03 -5.57
N ARG A 16 17.10 13.27 -5.83
CA ARG A 16 16.11 13.98 -4.99
C ARG A 16 14.75 13.28 -4.97
N ARG A 17 14.25 12.84 -6.12
CA ARG A 17 12.97 12.11 -6.22
C ARG A 17 13.00 10.80 -5.44
N THR A 18 14.11 10.07 -5.48
CA THR A 18 14.29 8.84 -4.73
C THR A 18 14.23 9.09 -3.22
N VAL A 19 14.92 10.12 -2.73
CA VAL A 19 14.89 10.48 -1.29
C VAL A 19 13.47 10.88 -0.87
N VAL A 20 12.78 11.71 -1.65
CA VAL A 20 11.41 12.11 -1.39
C VAL A 20 10.48 10.89 -1.33
N ALA A 21 10.60 9.97 -2.28
CA ALA A 21 9.80 8.74 -2.29
C ALA A 21 10.03 7.88 -1.04
N TRP A 22 11.27 7.77 -0.57
CA TRP A 22 11.59 7.06 0.67
C TRP A 22 11.01 7.73 1.91
N VAL A 23 11.19 9.05 2.04
CA VAL A 23 10.67 9.79 3.20
C VAL A 23 9.15 9.69 3.28
N LEU A 24 8.46 9.98 2.17
CA LEU A 24 7.00 9.91 2.12
C LEU A 24 6.50 8.47 2.27
N GLY A 25 7.15 7.50 1.63
CA GLY A 25 6.78 6.09 1.73
C GLY A 25 6.96 5.54 3.15
N SER A 26 8.06 5.86 3.81
CA SER A 26 8.30 5.45 5.21
C SER A 26 7.30 6.11 6.17
N ALA A 27 7.01 7.40 5.99
CA ALA A 27 6.01 8.09 6.80
C ALA A 27 4.60 7.52 6.57
N GLY A 28 4.24 7.25 5.31
CA GLY A 28 2.97 6.60 4.97
C GLY A 28 2.85 5.20 5.55
N LEU A 29 3.91 4.39 5.47
CA LEU A 29 3.93 3.06 6.10
C LEU A 29 3.84 3.14 7.63
N ALA A 30 4.51 4.08 8.26
CA ALA A 30 4.42 4.26 9.71
C ALA A 30 3.01 4.63 10.13
N ALA A 31 2.35 5.53 9.39
CA ALA A 31 0.95 5.89 9.64
C ALA A 31 0.00 4.71 9.39
N TYR A 32 0.16 3.97 8.30
CA TYR A 32 -0.69 2.82 7.95
C TYR A 32 -0.56 1.63 8.90
N ASN A 33 0.57 1.51 9.61
CA ASN A 33 0.82 0.43 10.56
C ASN A 33 0.59 0.85 12.02
N TRP A 34 -0.35 1.77 12.28
CA TRP A 34 -0.74 2.17 13.63
C TRP A 34 -1.20 0.98 14.50
N TRP A 35 -1.73 -0.07 13.89
CA TRP A 35 -2.14 -1.30 14.55
C TRP A 35 -1.01 -1.97 15.35
N LEU A 36 0.27 -1.73 15.02
CA LEU A 36 1.42 -2.18 15.81
C LEU A 36 1.46 -1.58 17.23
N LEU A 37 0.72 -0.51 17.46
CA LEU A 37 0.59 0.09 18.79
C LEU A 37 -0.50 -0.57 19.65
N VAL A 38 -1.39 -1.36 19.05
CA VAL A 38 -2.50 -2.04 19.73
C VAL A 38 -2.03 -2.92 20.89
N PRO A 39 -0.98 -3.77 20.75
CA PRO A 39 -0.47 -4.59 21.85
C PRO A 39 0.07 -3.77 23.03
N LEU A 40 0.42 -2.49 22.82
CA LEU A 40 0.91 -1.59 23.86
C LEU A 40 -0.24 -1.00 24.73
N LYS A 41 -1.48 -1.24 24.34
CA LYS A 41 -2.69 -0.77 25.02
C LYS A 41 -3.60 -1.95 25.36
N PRO A 42 -3.37 -2.66 26.46
CA PRO A 42 -4.22 -3.76 26.90
C PRO A 42 -5.68 -3.35 26.99
N GLY A 43 -6.58 -4.17 26.46
CA GLY A 43 -8.04 -3.94 26.46
C GLY A 43 -8.54 -3.07 25.30
N LEU A 44 -7.68 -2.61 24.39
CA LEU A 44 -8.11 -1.90 23.18
C LEU A 44 -8.82 -2.85 22.20
N MET A 45 -8.30 -4.06 22.03
CA MET A 45 -8.99 -5.17 21.37
C MET A 45 -9.46 -6.18 22.42
N THR A 46 -10.67 -6.67 22.27
CA THR A 46 -11.25 -7.68 23.18
C THR A 46 -10.97 -9.10 22.72
N SER A 47 -10.66 -9.26 21.43
CA SER A 47 -10.38 -10.55 20.82
C SER A 47 -9.40 -10.43 19.65
N PRO A 48 -8.50 -11.40 19.43
CA PRO A 48 -7.66 -11.48 18.23
C PRO A 48 -8.47 -11.76 16.96
N ASN A 49 -9.76 -12.04 17.11
CA ASN A 49 -10.69 -12.26 16.01
C ASN A 49 -11.28 -10.94 15.46
N GLU A 50 -11.20 -9.85 16.23
CA GLU A 50 -11.62 -8.53 15.77
C GLU A 50 -10.72 -8.03 14.65
N LEU A 51 -11.30 -7.33 13.67
CA LEU A 51 -10.56 -6.56 12.69
C LEU A 51 -9.97 -5.31 13.35
N PHE A 52 -8.80 -4.87 12.94
CA PHE A 52 -8.25 -3.59 13.40
C PHE A 52 -9.13 -2.41 12.98
N SER A 53 -9.77 -2.49 11.80
CA SER A 53 -10.74 -1.51 11.33
C SER A 53 -11.90 -1.29 12.31
N ASN A 54 -12.28 -2.29 13.11
CA ASN A 54 -13.29 -2.13 14.16
C ASN A 54 -12.89 -1.09 15.23
N LEU A 55 -11.59 -0.79 15.38
CA LEU A 55 -11.10 0.25 16.29
C LEU A 55 -11.32 1.66 15.75
N GLU A 56 -11.61 1.79 14.46
CA GLU A 56 -11.92 3.05 13.80
C GLU A 56 -13.40 3.44 13.90
N VAL A 57 -14.24 2.55 14.44
CA VAL A 57 -15.67 2.79 14.64
C VAL A 57 -15.87 4.00 15.54
N SER A 58 -16.76 4.88 15.13
CA SER A 58 -17.13 6.09 15.88
C SER A 58 -17.49 5.77 17.34
N GLY A 59 -16.84 6.45 18.28
CA GLY A 59 -17.03 6.23 19.71
C GLY A 59 -16.02 5.26 20.34
N GLN A 60 -15.20 4.56 19.56
CA GLN A 60 -14.10 3.77 20.10
C GLN A 60 -12.95 4.69 20.59
N PRO A 61 -12.18 4.25 21.60
CA PRO A 61 -10.98 4.97 22.01
C PRO A 61 -10.01 5.13 20.83
N TYR A 62 -9.57 6.35 20.58
CA TYR A 62 -8.62 6.70 19.50
C TYR A 62 -9.14 6.55 18.06
N ALA A 63 -10.43 6.23 17.83
CA ALA A 63 -11.00 6.03 16.49
C ALA A 63 -10.63 7.17 15.52
N THR A 64 -10.86 8.41 15.92
CA THR A 64 -10.51 9.59 15.12
C THR A 64 -9.02 9.68 14.77
N ALA A 65 -8.14 9.29 15.70
CA ALA A 65 -6.70 9.30 15.45
C ALA A 65 -6.30 8.21 14.43
N MET A 66 -6.92 7.04 14.51
CA MET A 66 -6.70 5.92 13.58
C MET A 66 -7.20 6.26 12.18
N GLN A 67 -8.43 6.79 12.05
CA GLN A 67 -8.99 7.29 10.79
C GLN A 67 -8.10 8.35 10.12
N HIS A 68 -7.60 9.31 10.91
CA HIS A 68 -6.67 10.32 10.39
C HIS A 68 -5.30 9.72 10.01
N ALA A 69 -4.84 8.68 10.72
CA ALA A 69 -3.62 7.97 10.36
C ALA A 69 -3.76 7.28 8.99
N ASP A 70 -4.89 6.63 8.72
CA ASP A 70 -5.16 5.96 7.44
C ASP A 70 -5.33 6.97 6.30
N LEU A 71 -6.05 8.07 6.53
CA LEU A 71 -6.14 9.17 5.57
C LEU A 71 -4.75 9.73 5.25
N ALA A 72 -3.95 10.03 6.26
CA ALA A 72 -2.60 10.55 6.09
C ALA A 72 -1.70 9.53 5.38
N ALA A 73 -1.78 8.26 5.75
CA ALA A 73 -1.06 7.16 5.11
C ALA A 73 -1.35 7.09 3.61
N GLY A 74 -2.63 7.08 3.25
CA GLY A 74 -3.04 7.04 1.84
C GLY A 74 -2.49 8.22 1.05
N LEU A 75 -2.60 9.44 1.55
CA LEU A 75 -2.08 10.65 0.89
C LEU A 75 -0.55 10.64 0.75
N LEU A 76 0.17 10.24 1.81
CA LEU A 76 1.63 10.12 1.78
C LEU A 76 2.10 9.04 0.80
N LEU A 77 1.41 7.91 0.75
CA LEU A 77 1.72 6.83 -0.18
C LEU A 77 1.44 7.22 -1.64
N ILE A 78 0.34 7.94 -1.92
CA ILE A 78 0.09 8.51 -3.26
C ILE A 78 1.27 9.40 -3.66
N ALA A 79 1.67 10.33 -2.80
CA ALA A 79 2.78 11.23 -3.07
C ALA A 79 4.11 10.46 -3.25
N ALA A 80 4.36 9.42 -2.44
CA ALA A 80 5.54 8.56 -2.56
C ALA A 80 5.59 7.83 -3.91
N PHE A 81 4.48 7.23 -4.35
CA PHE A 81 4.40 6.52 -5.63
C PHE A 81 4.53 7.47 -6.82
N TRP A 82 3.98 8.68 -6.74
CA TRP A 82 4.20 9.72 -7.72
C TRP A 82 5.67 10.15 -7.78
N ALA A 83 6.32 10.38 -6.65
CA ALA A 83 7.75 10.73 -6.60
C ALA A 83 8.63 9.60 -7.14
N ALA A 84 8.32 8.35 -6.81
CA ALA A 84 9.02 7.18 -7.33
C ALA A 84 8.83 6.99 -8.85
N GLY A 85 7.74 7.49 -9.42
CA GLY A 85 7.40 7.39 -10.83
C GLY A 85 6.95 5.99 -11.25
N HIS A 86 6.62 5.83 -12.50
CA HIS A 86 6.27 4.54 -13.11
C HIS A 86 7.40 4.02 -14.01
N GLY A 87 7.52 2.71 -14.14
CA GLY A 87 8.43 2.11 -15.13
C GLY A 87 7.86 2.19 -16.55
N THR A 88 8.71 1.92 -17.54
CA THR A 88 8.37 2.05 -18.98
C THR A 88 7.52 0.89 -19.50
N SER A 89 7.62 -0.30 -18.89
CA SER A 89 6.86 -1.47 -19.35
C SER A 89 5.37 -1.38 -18.99
N ARG A 90 4.52 -2.02 -19.78
CA ARG A 90 3.08 -2.10 -19.51
C ARG A 90 2.78 -2.72 -18.14
N ALA A 91 3.54 -3.73 -17.73
CA ALA A 91 3.39 -4.37 -16.43
C ALA A 91 3.77 -3.40 -15.29
N ALA A 92 4.89 -2.68 -15.40
CA ALA A 92 5.33 -1.71 -14.42
C ALA A 92 4.34 -0.54 -14.26
N ARG A 93 3.72 -0.08 -15.37
CA ARG A 93 2.69 0.97 -15.31
C ARG A 93 1.42 0.47 -14.60
N ARG A 94 0.99 -0.76 -14.87
CA ARG A 94 -0.19 -1.35 -14.21
C ARG A 94 0.06 -1.59 -12.72
N GLU A 95 1.24 -2.09 -12.38
CA GLU A 95 1.71 -2.22 -11.00
C GLU A 95 1.61 -0.87 -10.26
N TRP A 96 2.17 0.19 -10.85
CA TRP A 96 2.14 1.54 -10.29
C TRP A 96 0.70 2.07 -10.13
N LEU A 97 -0.17 1.90 -11.13
CA LEU A 97 -1.58 2.28 -11.05
C LEU A 97 -2.30 1.53 -9.92
N SER A 98 -2.05 0.23 -9.77
CA SER A 98 -2.64 -0.56 -8.69
C SER A 98 -2.20 -0.05 -7.31
N MET A 99 -0.93 0.35 -7.15
CA MET A 99 -0.46 0.95 -5.89
C MET A 99 -1.11 2.32 -5.60
N LEU A 100 -1.36 3.12 -6.62
CA LEU A 100 -2.11 4.38 -6.46
C LEU A 100 -3.56 4.12 -6.07
N VAL A 101 -4.21 3.12 -6.66
CA VAL A 101 -5.59 2.71 -6.30
C VAL A 101 -5.63 2.22 -4.85
N PHE A 102 -4.66 1.40 -4.43
CA PHE A 102 -4.52 0.97 -3.04
C PHE A 102 -4.46 2.19 -2.09
N ALA A 103 -3.53 3.10 -2.34
CA ALA A 103 -3.32 4.27 -1.47
C ALA A 103 -4.54 5.21 -1.45
N ALA A 104 -5.24 5.36 -2.60
CA ALA A 104 -6.46 6.15 -2.67
C ALA A 104 -7.62 5.48 -1.91
N ALA A 105 -7.72 4.15 -1.96
CA ALA A 105 -8.70 3.39 -1.21
C ALA A 105 -8.48 3.51 0.29
N GLY A 106 -7.22 3.40 0.78
CA GLY A 106 -6.89 3.64 2.19
C GLY A 106 -7.25 5.06 2.66
N ALA A 107 -6.94 6.07 1.83
CA ALA A 107 -7.39 7.44 2.14
C ALA A 107 -8.91 7.57 2.22
N LEU A 108 -9.66 6.86 1.36
CA LEU A 108 -11.12 6.84 1.42
C LEU A 108 -11.63 6.11 2.67
N GLY A 109 -11.01 4.99 3.08
CA GLY A 109 -11.33 4.29 4.31
C GLY A 109 -11.23 5.23 5.52
N GLY A 110 -10.10 5.93 5.66
CA GLY A 110 -9.90 6.89 6.73
C GLY A 110 -10.82 8.12 6.67
N LEU A 111 -11.32 8.49 5.48
CA LEU A 111 -12.26 9.61 5.32
C LEU A 111 -13.71 9.24 5.63
N PHE A 112 -14.10 7.99 5.40
CA PHE A 112 -15.44 7.47 5.60
C PHE A 112 -15.42 6.40 6.70
N PRO A 113 -15.55 6.79 7.98
CA PRO A 113 -15.44 5.86 9.09
C PRO A 113 -16.58 4.84 9.10
N GLU A 114 -16.29 3.67 9.64
CA GLU A 114 -17.30 2.73 10.08
C GLU A 114 -18.18 3.33 11.18
N VAL A 115 -19.45 3.01 11.16
CA VAL A 115 -20.40 3.50 12.17
C VAL A 115 -20.66 2.46 13.27
N CYS A 116 -20.41 1.18 12.98
CA CYS A 116 -20.48 0.11 13.95
C CYS A 116 -19.62 -1.08 13.53
N ALA A 117 -19.11 -1.83 14.50
CA ALA A 117 -18.30 -3.03 14.32
C ALA A 117 -19.19 -4.26 14.10
N ASP A 118 -19.37 -4.69 12.86
CA ASP A 118 -20.19 -5.84 12.48
C ASP A 118 -19.57 -7.17 12.99
N GLY A 119 -18.26 -7.26 13.06
CA GLY A 119 -17.52 -8.43 13.54
C GLY A 119 -17.81 -8.81 14.99
N VAL A 120 -18.21 -7.86 15.82
CA VAL A 120 -18.49 -8.08 17.27
C VAL A 120 -19.92 -7.72 17.66
N ASN A 121 -20.70 -7.08 16.78
CA ASN A 121 -22.06 -6.64 17.06
C ASN A 121 -23.06 -7.27 16.08
N ALA A 122 -23.80 -8.28 16.55
CA ALA A 122 -24.78 -9.00 15.76
C ALA A 122 -25.96 -8.11 15.27
N VAL A 123 -26.26 -6.99 15.94
CA VAL A 123 -27.29 -6.05 15.48
C VAL A 123 -26.73 -5.26 14.29
N CYS A 124 -25.52 -4.74 14.42
CA CYS A 124 -24.80 -4.05 13.36
C CYS A 124 -24.75 -4.91 12.09
N ARG A 125 -24.29 -6.15 12.23
CA ARG A 125 -24.22 -7.11 11.11
C ARG A 125 -25.57 -7.30 10.41
N ARG A 126 -26.66 -7.45 11.14
CA ARG A 126 -27.99 -7.58 10.54
C ARG A 126 -28.41 -6.34 9.78
N GLN A 127 -28.14 -5.16 10.32
CA GLN A 127 -28.43 -3.88 9.65
C GLN A 127 -27.58 -3.71 8.38
N GLU A 128 -26.31 -4.11 8.43
CA GLU A 128 -25.40 -4.08 7.28
C GLU A 128 -25.92 -4.96 6.13
N TYR A 129 -26.26 -6.21 6.40
CA TYR A 129 -26.84 -7.11 5.38
C TYR A 129 -28.18 -6.64 4.81
N ARG A 130 -28.90 -5.78 5.53
CA ARG A 130 -30.16 -5.18 5.07
C ARG A 130 -29.98 -3.83 4.43
N PHE A 131 -28.74 -3.33 4.33
CA PHE A 131 -28.44 -2.01 3.82
C PHE A 131 -29.15 -0.88 4.60
N GLU A 132 -29.26 -1.04 5.92
CA GLU A 132 -29.91 -0.09 6.83
C GLU A 132 -28.92 0.88 7.49
N LEU A 133 -27.59 0.71 7.26
CA LEU A 133 -26.55 1.56 7.81
C LEU A 133 -26.29 2.79 6.92
N PRO A 134 -25.67 3.86 7.46
CA PRO A 134 -25.25 5.02 6.67
C PRO A 134 -24.28 4.65 5.55
N ALA A 135 -24.26 5.46 4.48
CA ALA A 135 -23.41 5.23 3.32
C ALA A 135 -21.91 5.17 3.65
N SER A 136 -21.45 5.86 4.72
CA SER A 136 -20.05 5.80 5.16
C SER A 136 -19.58 4.39 5.46
N GLN A 137 -20.41 3.55 6.09
CA GLN A 137 -20.12 2.13 6.35
C GLN A 137 -19.78 1.38 5.04
N TYR A 138 -20.65 1.51 4.04
CA TYR A 138 -20.47 0.80 2.77
C TYR A 138 -19.32 1.35 1.93
N ILE A 139 -19.03 2.64 2.02
CA ILE A 139 -17.86 3.26 1.39
C ILE A 139 -16.58 2.73 2.03
N HIS A 140 -16.53 2.65 3.36
CA HIS A 140 -15.39 2.08 4.10
C HIS A 140 -15.14 0.61 3.70
N MET A 141 -16.17 -0.22 3.74
CA MET A 141 -16.08 -1.62 3.31
C MET A 141 -15.62 -1.76 1.86
N ALA A 142 -16.19 -0.96 0.95
CA ALA A 142 -15.80 -0.98 -0.45
C ALA A 142 -14.33 -0.52 -0.63
N ALA A 143 -13.89 0.44 0.15
CA ALA A 143 -12.50 0.89 0.17
C ALA A 143 -11.56 -0.25 0.62
N GLY A 144 -11.86 -0.95 1.70
CA GLY A 144 -11.09 -2.12 2.14
C GLY A 144 -11.03 -3.23 1.09
N ILE A 145 -12.15 -3.60 0.47
CA ILE A 145 -12.18 -4.58 -0.64
C ILE A 145 -11.29 -4.12 -1.80
N LEU A 146 -11.34 -2.82 -2.14
CA LEU A 146 -10.54 -2.24 -3.21
C LEU A 146 -9.04 -2.25 -2.87
N GLU A 147 -8.66 -2.00 -1.61
CA GLU A 147 -7.27 -2.13 -1.15
C GLU A 147 -6.74 -3.54 -1.38
N PHE A 148 -7.47 -4.56 -0.92
CA PHE A 148 -7.08 -5.96 -1.13
C PHE A 148 -6.96 -6.31 -2.62
N ALA A 149 -7.91 -5.88 -3.44
CA ALA A 149 -7.87 -6.13 -4.88
C ALA A 149 -6.68 -5.43 -5.53
N ALA A 150 -6.43 -4.17 -5.17
CA ALA A 150 -5.37 -3.36 -5.74
C ALA A 150 -3.97 -3.88 -5.38
N ILE A 151 -3.73 -4.26 -4.11
CA ILE A 151 -2.43 -4.83 -3.70
C ILE A 151 -2.18 -6.18 -4.38
N THR A 152 -3.20 -7.04 -4.48
CA THR A 152 -3.08 -8.31 -5.17
C THR A 152 -2.75 -8.10 -6.66
N ALA A 153 -3.43 -7.19 -7.32
CA ALA A 153 -3.14 -6.83 -8.71
C ALA A 153 -1.71 -6.30 -8.86
N ALA A 154 -1.27 -5.42 -7.96
CA ALA A 154 0.10 -4.90 -7.96
C ALA A 154 1.14 -6.01 -7.84
N LEU A 155 0.95 -6.94 -6.91
CA LEU A 155 1.83 -8.10 -6.71
C LEU A 155 1.88 -9.02 -7.95
N LEU A 156 0.74 -9.26 -8.60
CA LEU A 156 0.68 -10.06 -9.83
C LEU A 156 1.41 -9.38 -10.99
N TYR A 157 1.29 -8.04 -11.11
CA TYR A 157 2.02 -7.30 -12.14
C TYR A 157 3.52 -7.23 -11.83
N ALA A 158 3.93 -7.04 -10.57
CA ALA A 158 5.33 -7.08 -10.14
C ALA A 158 5.95 -8.46 -10.43
N ARG A 159 5.27 -9.56 -10.03
CA ARG A 159 5.67 -10.93 -10.35
C ARG A 159 5.82 -11.16 -11.86
N ARG A 160 4.86 -10.65 -12.67
CA ARG A 160 4.90 -10.80 -14.14
C ARG A 160 6.07 -10.02 -14.74
N ARG A 161 6.37 -8.83 -14.22
CA ARG A 161 7.48 -7.99 -14.67
C ARG A 161 8.82 -8.64 -14.39
N THR A 162 8.99 -9.24 -13.20
CA THR A 162 10.25 -9.80 -12.71
C THR A 162 10.38 -11.33 -12.91
N ARG A 163 9.50 -11.95 -13.67
CA ARG A 163 9.39 -13.42 -13.77
C ARG A 163 10.68 -14.14 -14.17
N HIS A 164 11.53 -13.48 -14.95
CA HIS A 164 12.79 -14.03 -15.46
C HIS A 164 14.02 -13.56 -14.69
N GLU A 165 13.83 -12.75 -13.63
CA GLU A 165 14.93 -12.19 -12.86
C GLU A 165 15.23 -13.09 -11.65
N PRO A 166 16.45 -13.59 -11.48
CA PRO A 166 16.86 -14.35 -10.29
C PRO A 166 17.27 -13.41 -9.14
N THR A 167 16.44 -12.42 -8.82
CA THR A 167 16.73 -11.39 -7.82
C THR A 167 15.89 -11.59 -6.56
N LEU A 168 16.38 -11.05 -5.43
CA LEU A 168 15.64 -11.08 -4.17
C LEU A 168 14.27 -10.37 -4.27
N PRO A 169 14.14 -9.19 -4.92
CA PRO A 169 12.84 -8.57 -5.15
C PRO A 169 11.87 -9.49 -5.93
N ALA A 170 12.34 -10.16 -6.97
CA ALA A 170 11.52 -11.08 -7.74
C ALA A 170 11.00 -12.27 -6.91
N ALA A 171 11.85 -12.80 -6.01
CA ALA A 171 11.45 -13.85 -5.08
C ALA A 171 10.41 -13.33 -4.08
N ALA A 172 10.61 -12.14 -3.53
CA ALA A 172 9.67 -11.49 -2.62
C ALA A 172 8.29 -11.27 -3.28
N TYR A 173 8.24 -10.74 -4.50
CA TYR A 173 6.96 -10.56 -5.21
C TYR A 173 6.24 -11.88 -5.51
N ARG A 174 6.97 -12.95 -5.81
CA ARG A 174 6.37 -14.28 -5.98
C ARG A 174 5.76 -14.80 -4.68
N ALA A 175 6.49 -14.71 -3.58
CA ALA A 175 6.04 -15.17 -2.27
C ALA A 175 4.81 -14.36 -1.78
N LEU A 176 4.88 -13.03 -1.87
CA LEU A 176 3.79 -12.13 -1.49
C LEU A 176 2.54 -12.32 -2.37
N ALA A 177 2.70 -12.55 -3.68
CA ALA A 177 1.56 -12.82 -4.56
C ALA A 177 0.84 -14.11 -4.19
N VAL A 178 1.59 -15.17 -3.85
CA VAL A 178 0.99 -16.42 -3.36
C VAL A 178 0.31 -16.20 -2.01
N ALA A 179 0.98 -15.52 -1.07
CA ALA A 179 0.42 -15.19 0.23
C ALA A 179 -0.88 -14.39 0.11
N ALA A 180 -0.94 -13.37 -0.75
CA ALA A 180 -2.14 -12.59 -0.99
C ALA A 180 -3.29 -13.44 -1.55
N LEU A 181 -3.02 -14.31 -2.54
CA LEU A 181 -4.05 -15.21 -3.11
C LEU A 181 -4.60 -16.22 -2.11
N VAL A 182 -3.81 -16.59 -1.10
CA VAL A 182 -4.26 -17.46 0.01
C VAL A 182 -4.99 -16.64 1.07
N ALA A 183 -4.49 -15.45 1.40
CA ALA A 183 -5.06 -14.59 2.44
C ALA A 183 -6.49 -14.13 2.10
N TYR A 184 -6.80 -13.84 0.84
CA TYR A 184 -8.15 -13.39 0.46
C TYR A 184 -9.26 -14.36 0.80
N PRO A 185 -9.20 -15.64 0.39
CA PRO A 185 -10.23 -16.60 0.77
C PRO A 185 -10.30 -16.81 2.28
N LEU A 186 -9.13 -16.79 2.96
CA LEU A 186 -9.05 -16.95 4.41
C LEU A 186 -9.64 -15.73 5.14
N LEU A 187 -9.38 -14.51 4.67
CA LEU A 187 -9.99 -13.30 5.23
C LEU A 187 -11.51 -13.30 5.04
N GLY A 188 -11.98 -13.65 3.84
CA GLY A 188 -13.41 -13.82 3.58
C GLY A 188 -14.06 -14.88 4.47
N ALA A 189 -13.39 -16.01 4.67
CA ALA A 189 -13.85 -17.04 5.61
C ALA A 189 -13.80 -16.54 7.06
N ALA A 190 -12.73 -15.84 7.46
CA ALA A 190 -12.61 -15.28 8.81
C ALA A 190 -13.72 -14.28 9.09
N TYR A 191 -14.03 -13.40 8.13
CA TYR A 191 -15.14 -12.46 8.20
C TYR A 191 -16.50 -13.17 8.36
N LEU A 192 -16.74 -14.21 7.54
CA LEU A 192 -17.99 -14.97 7.60
C LEU A 192 -18.18 -15.77 8.90
N PHE A 193 -17.08 -16.22 9.50
CA PHE A 193 -17.11 -17.09 10.69
C PHE A 193 -16.65 -16.37 11.97
N ASP A 194 -16.44 -15.08 11.96
CA ASP A 194 -15.95 -14.29 13.12
C ASP A 194 -14.66 -14.84 13.73
N ARG A 195 -13.73 -15.24 12.89
CA ARG A 195 -12.48 -15.85 13.35
C ARG A 195 -11.26 -15.25 12.64
N PHE A 196 -10.21 -15.02 13.44
CA PHE A 196 -8.87 -14.64 12.95
C PHE A 196 -8.78 -13.32 12.17
N GLY A 197 -9.77 -12.44 12.24
CA GLY A 197 -9.79 -11.19 11.47
C GLY A 197 -8.55 -10.34 11.68
N GLY A 198 -8.20 -10.01 12.92
CA GLY A 198 -7.03 -9.18 13.24
C GLY A 198 -5.70 -9.84 12.82
N ILE A 199 -5.58 -11.18 12.93
CA ILE A 199 -4.38 -11.89 12.48
C ILE A 199 -4.25 -11.79 10.95
N MET A 200 -5.35 -11.93 10.23
CA MET A 200 -5.34 -11.86 8.77
C MET A 200 -5.02 -10.44 8.29
N GLU A 201 -5.57 -9.40 8.94
CA GLU A 201 -5.20 -8.01 8.64
C GLU A 201 -3.74 -7.73 8.97
N ALA A 202 -3.21 -8.23 10.10
CA ALA A 202 -1.78 -8.08 10.44
C ALA A 202 -0.87 -8.70 9.38
N VAL A 203 -1.21 -9.88 8.88
CA VAL A 203 -0.48 -10.54 7.77
C VAL A 203 -0.55 -9.70 6.50
N PHE A 204 -1.73 -9.17 6.19
CA PHE A 204 -1.93 -8.32 5.03
C PHE A 204 -1.10 -7.02 5.12
N PHE A 205 -1.20 -6.28 6.21
CA PHE A 205 -0.46 -5.03 6.42
C PHE A 205 1.05 -5.24 6.40
N THR A 206 1.53 -6.34 7.00
CA THR A 206 2.95 -6.71 6.95
C THR A 206 3.38 -7.01 5.51
N GLY A 207 2.60 -7.79 4.77
CA GLY A 207 2.88 -8.10 3.38
C GLY A 207 2.90 -6.86 2.49
N PHE A 208 1.99 -5.92 2.73
CA PHE A 208 1.97 -4.62 2.07
C PHE A 208 3.23 -3.80 2.38
N ALA A 209 3.62 -3.69 3.65
CA ALA A 209 4.82 -2.97 4.04
C ALA A 209 6.08 -3.54 3.36
N VAL A 210 6.22 -4.87 3.35
CA VAL A 210 7.32 -5.54 2.63
C VAL A 210 7.29 -5.23 1.13
N MET A 211 6.12 -5.20 0.50
CA MET A 211 6.00 -4.84 -0.91
C MET A 211 6.45 -3.41 -1.18
N VAL A 212 5.99 -2.42 -0.41
CA VAL A 212 6.36 -1.01 -0.60
C VAL A 212 7.86 -0.82 -0.43
N ILE A 213 8.44 -1.40 0.63
CA ILE A 213 9.89 -1.34 0.88
C ILE A 213 10.66 -1.97 -0.29
N THR A 214 10.22 -3.13 -0.78
CA THR A 214 10.85 -3.82 -1.91
C THR A 214 10.82 -2.97 -3.17
N GLN A 215 9.69 -2.32 -3.47
CA GLN A 215 9.56 -1.42 -4.63
C GLN A 215 10.46 -0.19 -4.51
N LEU A 216 10.49 0.47 -3.35
CA LEU A 216 11.33 1.63 -3.12
C LEU A 216 12.83 1.28 -3.24
N ALA A 217 13.23 0.11 -2.71
CA ALA A 217 14.60 -0.38 -2.82
C ALA A 217 14.99 -0.68 -4.26
N GLU A 218 14.15 -1.37 -5.03
CA GLU A 218 14.35 -1.69 -6.45
C GLU A 218 14.52 -0.41 -7.28
N ARG A 219 13.62 0.57 -7.13
CA ARG A 219 13.68 1.84 -7.85
C ARG A 219 14.92 2.65 -7.50
N SER A 220 15.33 2.61 -6.23
CA SER A 220 16.57 3.24 -5.79
C SER A 220 17.81 2.59 -6.40
N ALA A 221 17.81 1.28 -6.56
CA ALA A 221 18.91 0.56 -7.22
C ALA A 221 19.02 0.96 -8.71
N VAL A 222 17.88 1.01 -9.41
CA VAL A 222 17.83 1.46 -10.81
C VAL A 222 18.31 2.91 -10.96
N ALA A 223 17.87 3.83 -10.09
CA ALA A 223 18.31 5.22 -10.12
C ALA A 223 19.81 5.37 -9.87
N ARG A 224 20.38 4.58 -8.95
CA ARG A 224 21.84 4.57 -8.69
C ARG A 224 22.64 4.02 -9.87
N ALA A 225 22.16 2.96 -10.52
CA ALA A 225 22.80 2.40 -11.71
C ALA A 225 22.85 3.44 -12.85
N ALA A 226 21.72 4.08 -13.16
CA ALA A 226 21.64 5.12 -14.18
C ALA A 226 22.60 6.30 -13.92
N SER A 227 22.82 6.69 -12.65
CA SER A 227 23.70 7.79 -12.30
C SER A 227 25.21 7.42 -12.44
N ARG A 228 25.57 6.16 -12.36
CA ARG A 228 26.96 5.68 -12.53
C ARG A 228 27.40 5.64 -14.01
N ASP A 229 26.49 5.45 -14.93
CA ASP A 229 26.78 5.33 -16.35
C ASP A 229 26.94 6.68 -17.06
N VAL A 230 26.42 7.77 -16.49
CA VAL A 230 26.53 9.13 -17.04
C VAL A 230 28.00 9.64 -17.18
N PRO A 231 28.93 9.40 -16.25
CA PRO A 231 30.32 9.85 -16.41
C PRO A 231 31.07 9.19 -17.54
N ARG A 232 30.79 7.89 -17.84
CA ARG A 232 31.48 7.16 -18.90
C ARG A 232 31.18 7.71 -20.30
N ILE A 233 29.94 8.12 -20.54
CA ILE A 233 29.54 8.69 -21.85
C ILE A 233 30.20 10.05 -22.09
N ARG A 234 30.40 10.88 -21.06
CA ARG A 234 31.08 12.19 -21.20
C ARG A 234 32.56 12.08 -21.52
N GLN A 235 33.24 11.00 -21.15
CA GLN A 235 34.64 10.78 -21.49
C GLN A 235 34.87 10.43 -22.97
N TYR A 236 33.91 9.79 -23.63
CA TYR A 236 34.01 9.40 -25.05
C TYR A 236 33.76 10.58 -26.01
N TYR A 237 33.16 11.67 -25.58
CA TYR A 237 32.88 12.85 -26.41
C TYR A 237 33.83 14.03 -26.14
N ARG A 238 34.90 13.83 -25.41
CA ARG A 238 35.98 14.82 -25.19
C ARG A 238 37.21 14.50 -26.03
N VAL A 239 37.04 14.22 -27.32
CA VAL A 239 38.11 14.19 -28.32
C VAL A 239 37.85 15.25 -29.35
#